data_e583bf59ab2e321bf2ec14b0fbdeb166
#
_entry.id   e583bf59ab2e321bf2ec14b0fbdeb166
#
_cell.length_a   1.000
_cell.length_b   1.000
_cell.length_c   1.000
_cell.angle_alpha   90.00
_cell.angle_beta   90.00
_cell.angle_gamma   90.00
#
_symmetry.space_group_name_H-M   'P 1'
#
loop_
_entity.id
_entity.type
_entity.pdbx_description
1 polymer ?
#
loop_
_entity_poly.entity_id
_entity_poly.type
_entity_poly.pdbx_seq_one_letter_code
_entity_poly.pdbx_strand_id
1 'polypeptide(L)'
;QQEYQYGFTTDIESETFPIGLNEDIVRSISKKKNEPEWMTNWRLDAYAAWKKMEEPEWANIHYKKPDFQAISYFSAPKTGNKYKSLDEVDPELIKTFNKLGISIEEQKKLSGVAVDIVMDSVSVATTFRETLAKDGIIFCSISEAIKEYPDLVKKYIGKVIPRTDNYYAALNSAVFSDGSFCYIPKGVKCPMELSTYCLLYTSDAADEVDG
;
A
#
# COMPACT_ATOMS: atom_id res chain seq x y z
N GLN A 1 -8.14 -11.26 27.55
CA GLN A 1 -8.12 -10.56 26.25
C GLN A 1 -9.38 -9.73 26.19
N GLN A 2 -9.26 -8.39 26.25
CA GLN A 2 -10.38 -7.51 25.98
C GLN A 2 -10.61 -7.57 24.45
N GLU A 3 -11.82 -7.93 24.04
CA GLU A 3 -12.23 -7.79 22.64
C GLU A 3 -12.08 -6.31 22.23
N TYR A 4 -11.30 -6.04 21.21
CA TYR A 4 -11.12 -4.70 20.67
C TYR A 4 -12.47 -4.14 20.21
N GLN A 5 -12.94 -3.08 20.85
CA GLN A 5 -14.31 -2.57 20.72
C GLN A 5 -14.61 -2.03 19.31
N TYR A 6 -13.60 -1.70 18.50
CA TYR A 6 -13.71 -1.06 17.19
C TYR A 6 -12.96 -1.81 16.07
N GLY A 7 -12.48 -3.02 16.33
CA GLY A 7 -11.72 -3.81 15.38
C GLY A 7 -12.07 -5.29 15.43
N PHE A 8 -11.37 -6.06 14.64
CA PHE A 8 -11.45 -7.51 14.63
C PHE A 8 -10.08 -8.07 14.28
N THR A 9 -9.77 -9.21 14.83
CA THR A 9 -8.60 -9.99 14.45
C THR A 9 -8.95 -10.86 13.25
N THR A 10 -8.00 -11.03 12.33
CA THR A 10 -8.11 -12.00 11.25
C THR A 10 -7.12 -13.12 11.49
N ASP A 11 -7.52 -14.36 11.20
CA ASP A 11 -6.64 -15.53 11.31
C ASP A 11 -5.73 -15.71 10.09
N ILE A 12 -5.46 -14.63 9.35
CA ILE A 12 -4.62 -14.67 8.17
C ILE A 12 -3.15 -14.67 8.60
N GLU A 13 -2.46 -15.78 8.34
CA GLU A 13 -1.01 -15.85 8.57
C GLU A 13 -0.28 -14.88 7.65
N SER A 14 0.53 -14.00 8.23
CA SER A 14 1.35 -13.03 7.51
C SER A 14 2.85 -13.31 7.67
N GLU A 15 3.61 -12.98 6.63
CA GLU A 15 5.06 -12.89 6.67
C GLU A 15 5.44 -11.45 7.00
N THR A 16 6.12 -11.24 8.11
CA THR A 16 6.52 -9.92 8.59
C THR A 16 8.05 -9.81 8.61
N PHE A 17 8.59 -8.69 8.18
CA PHE A 17 10.02 -8.43 8.25
C PHE A 17 10.47 -8.13 9.69
N PRO A 18 11.77 -8.28 10.00
CA PRO A 18 12.32 -7.90 11.29
C PRO A 18 12.00 -6.45 11.65
N ILE A 19 11.87 -6.20 12.95
CA ILE A 19 11.66 -4.86 13.52
C ILE A 19 12.89 -3.98 13.24
N GLY A 20 12.66 -2.70 13.01
CA GLY A 20 13.67 -1.68 12.78
C GLY A 20 13.81 -1.30 11.31
N LEU A 21 14.37 -0.11 11.09
CA LEU A 21 14.60 0.44 9.76
C LEU A 21 16.08 0.71 9.52
N ASN A 22 16.61 0.08 8.50
CA ASN A 22 17.97 0.26 8.00
C ASN A 22 18.02 0.03 6.49
N GLU A 23 19.18 0.20 5.88
CA GLU A 23 19.34 0.02 4.43
C GLU A 23 19.02 -1.40 3.97
N ASP A 24 19.31 -2.42 4.78
CA ASP A 24 19.04 -3.82 4.44
C ASP A 24 17.53 -4.10 4.40
N ILE A 25 16.75 -3.50 5.30
CA ILE A 25 15.29 -3.59 5.27
C ILE A 25 14.75 -2.90 4.01
N VAL A 26 15.22 -1.71 3.66
CA VAL A 26 14.81 -1.01 2.43
C VAL A 26 15.14 -1.85 1.19
N ARG A 27 16.33 -2.44 1.10
CA ARG A 27 16.71 -3.36 0.02
C ARG A 27 15.87 -4.62 0.01
N SER A 28 15.52 -5.15 1.18
CA SER A 28 14.69 -6.34 1.32
C SER A 28 13.26 -6.12 0.83
N ILE A 29 12.66 -4.94 1.11
CA ILE A 29 11.36 -4.54 0.55
C ILE A 29 11.43 -4.53 -0.99
N SER A 30 12.41 -3.85 -1.56
CA SER A 30 12.60 -3.77 -3.01
C SER A 30 12.83 -5.14 -3.64
N LYS A 31 13.64 -6.00 -3.01
CA LYS A 31 13.88 -7.38 -3.45
C LYS A 31 12.61 -8.23 -3.39
N LYS A 32 11.83 -8.15 -2.30
CA LYS A 32 10.57 -8.90 -2.12
C LYS A 32 9.55 -8.50 -3.19
N LYS A 33 9.51 -7.22 -3.57
CA LYS A 33 8.64 -6.67 -4.62
C LYS A 33 9.18 -6.92 -6.03
N ASN A 34 10.39 -7.48 -6.19
CA ASN A 34 11.10 -7.65 -7.47
C ASN A 34 11.18 -6.33 -8.24
N GLU A 35 11.55 -5.26 -7.55
CA GLU A 35 11.69 -3.94 -8.16
C GLU A 35 12.97 -3.81 -8.97
N PRO A 36 12.98 -3.02 -10.03
CA PRO A 36 14.19 -2.71 -10.79
C PRO A 36 15.15 -1.85 -9.96
N GLU A 37 16.44 -1.90 -10.26
CA GLU A 37 17.51 -1.22 -9.51
C GLU A 37 17.27 0.29 -9.34
N TRP A 38 16.71 0.95 -10.36
CA TRP A 38 16.41 2.39 -10.26
C TRP A 38 15.43 2.71 -9.10
N MET A 39 14.47 1.79 -8.84
CA MET A 39 13.51 1.96 -7.75
C MET A 39 14.18 1.70 -6.40
N THR A 40 15.03 0.68 -6.31
CA THR A 40 15.84 0.43 -5.11
C THR A 40 16.69 1.66 -4.76
N ASN A 41 17.36 2.25 -5.73
CA ASN A 41 18.18 3.44 -5.53
C ASN A 41 17.34 4.65 -5.11
N TRP A 42 16.16 4.82 -5.72
CA TRP A 42 15.22 5.89 -5.34
C TRP A 42 14.78 5.79 -3.88
N ARG A 43 14.50 4.56 -3.39
CA ARG A 43 14.18 4.28 -1.99
C ARG A 43 15.34 4.58 -1.04
N LEU A 44 16.54 4.16 -1.40
CA LEU A 44 17.74 4.40 -0.60
C LEU A 44 18.08 5.88 -0.47
N ASP A 45 17.90 6.64 -1.55
CA ASP A 45 18.05 8.09 -1.50
C ASP A 45 17.01 8.74 -0.56
N ALA A 46 15.77 8.26 -0.59
CA ALA A 46 14.72 8.72 0.32
C ALA A 46 15.07 8.39 1.79
N TYR A 47 15.55 7.17 2.05
CA TYR A 47 16.02 6.76 3.38
C TYR A 47 17.20 7.60 3.86
N ALA A 48 18.17 7.89 2.99
CA ALA A 48 19.30 8.73 3.31
C ALA A 48 18.89 10.19 3.61
N ALA A 49 17.85 10.68 2.93
CA ALA A 49 17.27 11.99 3.22
C ALA A 49 16.55 11.97 4.57
N TRP A 50 15.71 10.96 4.82
CA TRP A 50 14.98 10.79 6.07
C TRP A 50 15.88 10.78 7.30
N LYS A 51 17.02 10.07 7.26
CA LYS A 51 18.02 10.04 8.35
C LYS A 51 18.58 11.41 8.74
N LYS A 52 18.47 12.41 7.88
CA LYS A 52 18.96 13.78 8.10
C LYS A 52 17.87 14.74 8.54
N MET A 53 16.63 14.29 8.54
CA MET A 53 15.47 15.09 8.90
C MET A 53 15.10 14.87 10.36
N GLU A 54 14.49 15.87 10.97
CA GLU A 54 13.88 15.79 12.28
C GLU A 54 12.36 15.65 12.13
N GLU A 55 11.76 14.88 13.04
CA GLU A 55 10.31 14.77 13.10
C GLU A 55 9.69 16.14 13.40
N PRO A 56 8.68 16.60 12.65
CA PRO A 56 8.10 17.91 12.84
C PRO A 56 7.38 18.04 14.20
N GLU A 57 7.57 19.19 14.89
CA GLU A 57 6.97 19.47 16.19
C GLU A 57 5.96 20.64 16.13
N TRP A 58 5.65 21.15 14.94
CA TRP A 58 4.77 22.30 14.76
C TRP A 58 3.27 22.01 14.99
N ALA A 59 2.87 20.73 14.91
CA ALA A 59 1.47 20.36 15.11
C ALA A 59 1.08 20.50 16.60
N ASN A 60 -0.05 21.17 16.86
CA ASN A 60 -0.60 21.30 18.20
C ASN A 60 -1.37 20.04 18.62
N ILE A 61 -0.69 18.90 18.64
CA ILE A 61 -1.18 17.60 19.05
C ILE A 61 -0.24 17.00 20.08
N HIS A 62 -0.80 16.29 21.05
CA HIS A 62 -0.04 15.61 22.08
C HIS A 62 -0.21 14.11 21.91
N TYR A 63 0.85 13.45 21.51
CA TYR A 63 0.91 12.00 21.36
C TYR A 63 2.30 11.50 21.75
N LYS A 64 2.37 10.24 22.14
CA LYS A 64 3.66 9.57 22.35
C LYS A 64 4.32 9.39 20.98
N LYS A 65 5.52 9.96 20.79
CA LYS A 65 6.25 9.81 19.53
C LYS A 65 6.47 8.33 19.21
N PRO A 66 6.16 7.88 18.00
CA PRO A 66 6.43 6.51 17.59
C PRO A 66 7.94 6.23 17.64
N ASP A 67 8.31 5.06 18.12
CA ASP A 67 9.66 4.55 17.93
C ASP A 67 9.76 3.86 16.57
N PHE A 68 10.31 4.57 15.59
CA PHE A 68 10.48 4.06 14.23
C PHE A 68 11.44 2.87 14.14
N GLN A 69 12.18 2.55 15.21
CA GLN A 69 13.02 1.34 15.29
C GLN A 69 12.30 0.17 15.96
N ALA A 70 11.12 0.38 16.54
CA ALA A 70 10.28 -0.65 17.13
C ALA A 70 9.19 -1.18 16.18
N ILE A 71 9.17 -0.76 14.93
CA ILE A 71 8.14 -1.09 13.94
C ILE A 71 8.71 -2.03 12.87
N SER A 72 7.89 -2.96 12.38
CA SER A 72 8.15 -3.70 11.14
C SER A 72 7.60 -2.91 9.94
N TYR A 73 8.36 -2.85 8.84
CA TYR A 73 8.04 -2.06 7.67
C TYR A 73 7.50 -2.85 6.48
N PHE A 74 7.28 -4.14 6.67
CA PHE A 74 6.69 -4.98 5.64
C PHE A 74 5.93 -6.14 6.29
N SER A 75 4.68 -6.30 5.89
CA SER A 75 3.85 -7.46 6.21
C SER A 75 3.07 -7.87 4.97
N ALA A 76 2.97 -9.15 4.69
CA ALA A 76 2.20 -9.68 3.58
C ALA A 76 1.53 -10.99 3.98
N PRO A 77 0.29 -11.26 3.50
CA PRO A 77 -0.33 -12.56 3.68
C PRO A 77 0.56 -13.67 3.11
N LYS A 78 0.70 -14.80 3.80
CA LYS A 78 1.48 -15.95 3.30
C LYS A 78 0.89 -16.56 2.04
N THR A 79 -0.43 -16.43 1.83
CA THR A 79 -1.14 -16.83 0.62
C THR A 79 -0.91 -15.79 -0.49
N GLY A 80 0.28 -15.83 -1.10
CA GLY A 80 0.76 -14.80 -2.02
C GLY A 80 0.20 -14.84 -3.45
N ASN A 81 -1.05 -15.23 -3.67
CA ASN A 81 -1.64 -15.23 -5.00
C ASN A 81 -2.31 -13.89 -5.31
N LYS A 82 -1.89 -13.29 -6.41
CA LYS A 82 -2.60 -12.16 -7.02
C LYS A 82 -3.85 -12.70 -7.72
N TYR A 83 -5.00 -12.24 -7.30
CA TYR A 83 -6.27 -12.65 -7.89
C TYR A 83 -6.64 -11.73 -9.05
N LYS A 84 -7.06 -12.32 -10.18
CA LYS A 84 -7.51 -11.57 -11.37
C LYS A 84 -8.95 -11.09 -11.26
N SER A 85 -9.72 -11.71 -10.39
CA SER A 85 -11.10 -11.32 -10.11
C SER A 85 -11.42 -11.50 -8.63
N LEU A 86 -12.44 -10.81 -8.16
CA LEU A 86 -12.93 -10.93 -6.78
C LEU A 86 -13.50 -12.32 -6.46
N ASP A 87 -13.86 -13.12 -7.47
CA ASP A 87 -14.37 -14.47 -7.30
C ASP A 87 -13.29 -15.49 -6.94
N GLU A 88 -12.03 -15.13 -7.19
CA GLU A 88 -10.85 -15.96 -6.90
C GLU A 88 -10.25 -15.65 -5.52
N VAL A 89 -10.73 -14.57 -4.87
CA VAL A 89 -10.18 -14.10 -3.59
C VAL A 89 -10.54 -15.07 -2.48
N ASP A 90 -9.59 -15.31 -1.56
CA ASP A 90 -9.76 -16.17 -0.40
C ASP A 90 -11.05 -15.81 0.38
N PRO A 91 -11.93 -16.78 0.67
CA PRO A 91 -13.17 -16.56 1.41
C PRO A 91 -12.97 -15.87 2.77
N GLU A 92 -11.86 -16.12 3.48
CA GLU A 92 -11.56 -15.46 4.75
C GLU A 92 -11.24 -13.97 4.55
N LEU A 93 -10.59 -13.64 3.45
CA LEU A 93 -10.36 -12.25 3.06
C LEU A 93 -11.68 -11.54 2.76
N ILE A 94 -12.57 -12.18 2.02
CA ILE A 94 -13.92 -11.66 1.71
C ILE A 94 -14.73 -11.45 3.00
N LYS A 95 -14.67 -12.37 3.96
CA LYS A 95 -15.33 -12.21 5.27
C LYS A 95 -14.77 -10.98 6.01
N THR A 96 -13.48 -10.76 5.93
CA THR A 96 -12.81 -9.60 6.53
C THR A 96 -13.34 -8.30 5.94
N PHE A 97 -13.43 -8.20 4.62
CA PHE A 97 -14.02 -7.03 3.94
C PHE A 97 -15.48 -6.80 4.34
N ASN A 98 -16.27 -7.86 4.40
CA ASN A 98 -17.68 -7.78 4.81
C ASN A 98 -17.83 -7.32 6.27
N LYS A 99 -16.98 -7.78 7.19
CA LYS A 99 -16.95 -7.30 8.58
C LYS A 99 -16.62 -5.81 8.68
N LEU A 100 -15.80 -5.28 7.78
CA LEU A 100 -15.47 -3.85 7.70
C LEU A 100 -16.57 -3.00 7.05
N GLY A 101 -17.69 -3.63 6.63
CA GLY A 101 -18.75 -2.93 5.91
C GLY A 101 -18.37 -2.59 4.47
N ILE A 102 -17.28 -3.17 3.96
CA ILE A 102 -16.86 -3.04 2.56
C ILE A 102 -17.57 -4.17 1.80
N SER A 103 -18.77 -3.89 1.31
CA SER A 103 -19.53 -4.86 0.53
C SER A 103 -18.93 -5.03 -0.86
N ILE A 104 -18.05 -6.02 -1.00
CA ILE A 104 -17.49 -6.43 -2.31
C ILE A 104 -18.62 -6.87 -3.26
N GLU A 105 -19.68 -7.48 -2.73
CA GLU A 105 -20.84 -7.87 -3.52
C GLU A 105 -21.69 -6.71 -4.00
N GLU A 106 -21.85 -5.65 -3.21
CA GLU A 106 -22.50 -4.41 -3.66
C GLU A 106 -21.70 -3.73 -4.76
N GLN A 107 -20.38 -3.75 -4.67
CA GLN A 107 -19.51 -3.20 -5.71
C GLN A 107 -19.54 -4.04 -7.00
N LYS A 108 -19.69 -5.36 -6.92
CA LYS A 108 -20.00 -6.20 -8.10
C LYS A 108 -21.32 -5.83 -8.74
N LYS A 109 -22.31 -5.44 -7.93
CA LYS A 109 -23.66 -5.03 -8.40
C LYS A 109 -23.70 -3.61 -8.91
N LEU A 110 -22.85 -2.72 -8.42
CA LEU A 110 -22.63 -1.40 -8.98
C LEU A 110 -21.80 -1.57 -10.26
N SER A 111 -22.47 -2.04 -11.33
CA SER A 111 -21.87 -2.22 -12.65
C SER A 111 -21.21 -0.90 -13.09
N GLY A 112 -19.89 -0.87 -13.14
CA GLY A 112 -19.13 0.28 -13.61
C GLY A 112 -18.17 0.91 -12.61
N VAL A 113 -17.82 0.23 -11.50
CA VAL A 113 -16.75 0.67 -10.59
C VAL A 113 -15.53 -0.23 -10.74
N ALA A 114 -14.38 0.33 -11.06
CA ALA A 114 -13.11 -0.38 -11.02
C ALA A 114 -12.51 -0.27 -9.62
N VAL A 115 -12.06 -1.39 -9.08
CA VAL A 115 -11.57 -1.50 -7.70
C VAL A 115 -10.15 -2.05 -7.69
N ASP A 116 -9.28 -1.41 -6.91
CA ASP A 116 -7.97 -1.93 -6.52
C ASP A 116 -7.98 -2.18 -5.01
N ILE A 117 -7.62 -3.39 -4.61
CA ILE A 117 -7.62 -3.83 -3.22
C ILE A 117 -6.19 -4.11 -2.78
N VAL A 118 -5.75 -3.36 -1.79
CA VAL A 118 -4.44 -3.52 -1.15
C VAL A 118 -4.65 -4.03 0.27
N MET A 119 -3.95 -5.10 0.63
CA MET A 119 -3.90 -5.65 1.99
C MET A 119 -2.47 -5.64 2.49
N ASP A 120 -2.23 -4.92 3.58
CA ASP A 120 -0.89 -4.66 4.11
C ASP A 120 0.07 -4.15 3.02
N SER A 121 1.08 -4.94 2.71
CA SER A 121 2.15 -4.57 1.78
C SER A 121 1.95 -5.08 0.35
N VAL A 122 0.80 -5.64 -0.01
CA VAL A 122 0.56 -6.23 -1.33
C VAL A 122 -0.82 -5.90 -1.90
N SER A 123 -0.88 -5.64 -3.20
CA SER A 123 -2.14 -5.59 -3.94
C SER A 123 -2.62 -7.02 -4.18
N VAL A 124 -3.87 -7.29 -3.78
CA VAL A 124 -4.48 -8.62 -3.88
C VAL A 124 -5.41 -8.77 -5.08
N ALA A 125 -6.06 -7.69 -5.51
CA ALA A 125 -6.94 -7.73 -6.68
C ALA A 125 -7.08 -6.35 -7.34
N THR A 126 -7.12 -6.33 -8.67
CA THR A 126 -7.48 -5.14 -9.46
C THR A 126 -8.50 -5.56 -10.52
N THR A 127 -9.64 -4.88 -10.58
CA THR A 127 -10.75 -5.21 -11.49
C THR A 127 -10.80 -4.28 -12.70
N PHE A 128 -11.49 -4.69 -13.77
CA PHE A 128 -11.75 -3.92 -15.00
C PHE A 128 -10.50 -3.38 -15.74
N ARG A 129 -9.32 -3.87 -15.42
CA ARG A 129 -8.06 -3.44 -16.03
C ARG A 129 -8.07 -3.48 -17.56
N GLU A 130 -8.55 -4.59 -18.15
CA GLU A 130 -8.62 -4.76 -19.59
C GLU A 130 -9.63 -3.82 -20.26
N THR A 131 -10.74 -3.53 -19.57
CA THR A 131 -11.76 -2.60 -20.06
C THR A 131 -11.22 -1.19 -20.12
N LEU A 132 -10.55 -0.73 -19.07
CA LEU A 132 -9.92 0.58 -18.98
C LEU A 132 -8.76 0.73 -20.01
N ALA A 133 -8.01 -0.33 -20.24
CA ALA A 133 -6.90 -0.34 -21.19
C ALA A 133 -7.33 -0.06 -22.62
N LYS A 134 -8.59 -0.35 -23.02
CA LYS A 134 -9.13 -0.03 -24.35
C LYS A 134 -9.14 1.47 -24.62
N ASP A 135 -9.31 2.27 -23.58
CA ASP A 135 -9.28 3.74 -23.65
C ASP A 135 -7.88 4.30 -23.29
N GLY A 136 -6.88 3.43 -23.17
CA GLY A 136 -5.52 3.81 -22.79
C GLY A 136 -5.37 4.18 -21.32
N ILE A 137 -6.37 3.88 -20.49
CA ILE A 137 -6.34 4.14 -19.05
C ILE A 137 -5.59 3.00 -18.37
N ILE A 138 -4.65 3.35 -17.49
CA ILE A 138 -3.91 2.39 -16.68
C ILE A 138 -4.46 2.49 -15.26
N PHE A 139 -4.94 1.38 -14.71
CA PHE A 139 -5.34 1.25 -13.31
C PHE A 139 -4.82 -0.08 -12.78
N CYS A 140 -3.83 -0.03 -11.92
CA CYS A 140 -3.16 -1.21 -11.38
C CYS A 140 -2.42 -0.87 -10.08
N SER A 141 -1.82 -1.86 -9.42
CA SER A 141 -0.94 -1.60 -8.30
C SER A 141 0.31 -0.83 -8.73
N ILE A 142 0.86 0.00 -7.83
CA ILE A 142 2.13 0.68 -8.09
C ILE A 142 3.26 -0.31 -8.32
N SER A 143 3.24 -1.47 -7.68
CA SER A 143 4.21 -2.55 -7.87
C SER A 143 4.21 -3.11 -9.30
N GLU A 144 3.04 -3.17 -9.94
CA GLU A 144 2.95 -3.52 -11.38
C GLU A 144 3.39 -2.37 -12.25
N ALA A 145 2.93 -1.15 -11.96
CA ALA A 145 3.28 0.01 -12.75
C ALA A 145 4.79 0.24 -12.82
N ILE A 146 5.52 0.02 -11.72
CA ILE A 146 6.99 0.12 -11.67
C ILE A 146 7.66 -0.82 -12.69
N LYS A 147 7.07 -2.00 -12.94
CA LYS A 147 7.61 -3.04 -13.84
C LYS A 147 7.15 -2.87 -15.27
N GLU A 148 5.86 -2.62 -15.46
CA GLU A 148 5.22 -2.60 -16.79
C GLU A 148 5.28 -1.23 -17.46
N TYR A 149 5.31 -0.15 -16.65
CA TYR A 149 5.30 1.24 -17.15
C TYR A 149 6.42 2.08 -16.49
N PRO A 150 7.68 1.59 -16.46
CA PRO A 150 8.75 2.24 -15.68
C PRO A 150 9.01 3.68 -16.08
N ASP A 151 8.91 4.02 -17.37
CA ASP A 151 9.17 5.38 -17.84
C ASP A 151 8.07 6.35 -17.38
N LEU A 152 6.83 5.89 -17.35
CA LEU A 152 5.71 6.67 -16.86
C LEU A 152 5.82 6.89 -15.35
N VAL A 153 6.16 5.85 -14.60
CA VAL A 153 6.36 5.96 -13.15
C VAL A 153 7.52 6.90 -12.84
N LYS A 154 8.69 6.74 -13.49
CA LYS A 154 9.84 7.64 -13.32
C LYS A 154 9.52 9.09 -13.61
N LYS A 155 8.63 9.34 -14.58
CA LYS A 155 8.22 10.68 -14.96
C LYS A 155 7.44 11.39 -13.85
N TYR A 156 6.63 10.65 -13.07
CA TYR A 156 5.67 11.25 -12.13
C TYR A 156 5.95 10.98 -10.65
N ILE A 157 6.61 9.87 -10.30
CA ILE A 157 6.88 9.54 -8.90
C ILE A 157 7.71 10.63 -8.22
N GLY A 158 7.26 11.11 -7.09
CA GLY A 158 7.94 12.16 -6.31
C GLY A 158 8.00 13.52 -7.00
N LYS A 159 7.15 13.81 -8.00
CA LYS A 159 7.13 15.12 -8.69
C LYS A 159 6.19 16.13 -8.03
N VAL A 160 5.07 15.67 -7.51
CA VAL A 160 4.11 16.53 -6.79
C VAL A 160 4.56 16.69 -5.34
N ILE A 161 4.82 15.57 -4.68
CA ILE A 161 5.41 15.54 -3.34
C ILE A 161 6.79 14.89 -3.47
N PRO A 162 7.87 15.70 -3.45
CA PRO A 162 9.22 15.15 -3.52
C PRO A 162 9.56 14.27 -2.31
N ARG A 163 10.39 13.27 -2.52
CA ARG A 163 10.89 12.41 -1.42
C ARG A 163 11.66 13.16 -0.33
N THR A 164 11.94 14.43 -0.54
CA THR A 164 12.63 15.33 0.39
C THR A 164 11.74 16.46 0.91
N ASP A 165 10.44 16.38 0.66
CA ASP A 165 9.48 17.42 1.05
C ASP A 165 9.39 17.57 2.56
N ASN A 166 9.19 16.47 3.26
CA ASN A 166 9.12 16.43 4.72
C ASN A 166 9.51 15.05 5.26
N TYR A 167 9.63 14.95 6.58
CA TYR A 167 10.02 13.75 7.31
C TYR A 167 9.20 12.52 6.92
N TYR A 168 7.86 12.63 6.93
CA TYR A 168 6.97 11.50 6.63
C TYR A 168 6.92 11.17 5.15
N ALA A 169 7.04 12.15 4.26
CA ALA A 169 7.15 11.91 2.82
C ALA A 169 8.43 11.15 2.49
N ALA A 170 9.54 11.49 3.14
CA ALA A 170 10.81 10.79 3.00
C ALA A 170 10.73 9.34 3.51
N LEU A 171 10.17 9.15 4.71
CA LEU A 171 9.95 7.82 5.29
C LEU A 171 9.06 6.96 4.40
N ASN A 172 7.89 7.47 4.01
CA ASN A 172 6.98 6.76 3.11
C ASN A 172 7.65 6.40 1.79
N SER A 173 8.41 7.31 1.21
CA SER A 173 9.14 7.06 -0.04
C SER A 173 10.16 5.93 0.09
N ALA A 174 10.79 5.78 1.27
CA ALA A 174 11.76 4.71 1.51
C ALA A 174 11.09 3.33 1.67
N VAL A 175 9.92 3.26 2.34
CA VAL A 175 9.35 2.00 2.82
C VAL A 175 7.99 1.63 2.24
N PHE A 176 7.34 2.47 1.43
CA PHE A 176 6.05 2.08 0.85
C PHE A 176 6.15 0.75 0.14
N SER A 177 5.15 -0.10 0.33
CA SER A 177 5.18 -1.47 -0.17
C SER A 177 4.20 -1.71 -1.31
N ASP A 178 3.08 -1.02 -1.30
CA ASP A 178 2.15 -0.99 -2.42
C ASP A 178 1.31 0.29 -2.43
N GLY A 179 0.39 0.37 -3.35
CA GLY A 179 -0.52 1.48 -3.58
C GLY A 179 -1.16 1.36 -4.94
N SER A 180 -2.09 2.24 -5.25
CA SER A 180 -2.75 2.26 -6.54
C SER A 180 -2.09 3.24 -7.49
N PHE A 181 -1.92 2.81 -8.73
CA PHE A 181 -1.45 3.63 -9.84
C PHE A 181 -2.59 3.85 -10.83
N CYS A 182 -2.92 5.11 -11.07
CA CYS A 182 -3.93 5.50 -12.06
C CYS A 182 -3.32 6.51 -13.03
N TYR A 183 -3.44 6.21 -14.33
CA TYR A 183 -3.08 7.14 -15.39
C TYR A 183 -4.20 7.23 -16.41
N ILE A 184 -4.70 8.44 -16.64
CA ILE A 184 -5.72 8.74 -17.63
C ILE A 184 -5.07 9.64 -18.68
N PRO A 185 -5.01 9.23 -19.97
CA PRO A 185 -4.45 10.05 -21.02
C PRO A 185 -5.17 11.38 -21.18
N LYS A 186 -4.46 12.40 -21.66
CA LYS A 186 -5.07 13.71 -21.92
C LYS A 186 -6.23 13.60 -22.92
N GLY A 187 -7.37 14.16 -22.57
CA GLY A 187 -8.57 14.18 -23.41
C GLY A 187 -9.45 12.93 -23.28
N VAL A 188 -9.01 11.93 -22.51
CA VAL A 188 -9.82 10.73 -22.23
C VAL A 188 -10.66 10.97 -20.97
N LYS A 189 -11.95 10.61 -21.06
CA LYS A 189 -12.86 10.57 -19.89
C LYS A 189 -12.92 9.13 -19.39
N CYS A 190 -12.67 8.92 -18.11
CA CYS A 190 -12.81 7.61 -17.51
C CYS A 190 -14.29 7.16 -17.59
N PRO A 191 -14.58 5.96 -18.16
CA PRO A 191 -15.94 5.50 -18.37
C PRO A 191 -16.62 5.01 -17.09
N MET A 192 -15.86 4.86 -16.00
CA MET A 192 -16.36 4.32 -14.73
C MET A 192 -15.69 4.99 -13.53
N GLU A 193 -16.27 4.81 -12.37
CA GLU A 193 -15.67 5.20 -11.10
C GLU A 193 -14.49 4.29 -10.74
N LEU A 194 -13.44 4.85 -10.15
CA LEU A 194 -12.27 4.13 -9.67
C LEU A 194 -12.25 4.22 -8.15
N SER A 195 -12.14 3.09 -7.49
CA SER A 195 -12.06 2.99 -6.04
C SER A 195 -10.85 2.19 -5.60
N THR A 196 -10.18 2.65 -4.54
CA THR A 196 -9.08 1.93 -3.90
C THR A 196 -9.45 1.64 -2.45
N TYR A 197 -9.28 0.40 -2.04
CA TYR A 197 -9.39 -0.04 -0.67
C TYR A 197 -8.03 -0.52 -0.17
N CYS A 198 -7.55 0.11 0.89
CA CYS A 198 -6.32 -0.27 1.56
C CYS A 198 -6.66 -0.76 2.98
N LEU A 199 -6.37 -2.03 3.24
CA LEU A 199 -6.46 -2.62 4.57
C LEU A 199 -5.06 -2.72 5.14
N LEU A 200 -4.83 -1.98 6.22
CA LEU A 200 -3.62 -2.08 7.02
C LEU A 200 -3.95 -2.90 8.27
N TYR A 201 -3.27 -4.01 8.42
CA TYR A 201 -3.36 -4.81 9.62
C TYR A 201 -2.55 -4.13 10.72
N THR A 202 -3.20 -3.78 11.82
CA THR A 202 -2.48 -3.34 13.02
C THR A 202 -2.07 -4.60 13.78
N SER A 203 -0.77 -4.89 13.82
CA SER A 203 -0.24 -5.95 14.67
C SER A 203 -0.40 -5.60 16.15
N ASP A 204 -0.35 -6.60 17.03
CA ASP A 204 -0.53 -6.52 18.49
C ASP A 204 0.25 -5.39 19.21
N ALA A 205 1.20 -4.76 18.54
CA ALA A 205 1.94 -3.62 19.10
C ALA A 205 1.09 -2.37 19.39
N ALA A 206 -0.13 -2.29 18.85
CA ALA A 206 -1.08 -1.22 19.15
C ALA A 206 -1.91 -1.51 20.40
N ASP A 207 -1.99 -2.77 20.84
CA ASP A 207 -2.77 -3.19 22.00
C ASP A 207 -2.03 -3.08 23.34
N GLU A 208 -0.71 -2.81 23.33
CA GLU A 208 0.10 -2.68 24.55
C GLU A 208 0.18 -1.24 25.10
N VAL A 209 -0.61 -0.30 24.63
CA VAL A 209 -0.55 1.12 25.06
C VAL A 209 -1.67 1.49 26.01
N ASP A 210 -2.25 0.54 26.75
CA ASP A 210 -3.08 0.81 27.91
C ASP A 210 -2.42 0.24 29.18
N GLY A 211 -1.56 1.06 29.75
CA GLY A 211 -0.97 0.91 31.08
C GLY A 211 -0.86 2.25 31.74
#